data_fd5d166a0d836e804b244a14cfa1c5e3
#
_entry.id   fd5d166a0d836e804b244a14cfa1c5e3
#
_cell.length_a   1.000
_cell.length_b   1.000
_cell.length_c   1.000
_cell.angle_alpha   90.00
_cell.angle_beta   90.00
_cell.angle_gamma   90.00
#
_symmetry.space_group_name_H-M   'P 1'
#
loop_
_entity.id
_entity.type
_entity.pdbx_description
1 polymer ?
#
loop_
_entity_poly.entity_id
_entity_poly.type
_entity_poly.pdbx_seq_one_letter_code
_entity_poly.pdbx_strand_id
1 'polypeptide(L)'
;MLRVLDQTLLPHHERWLDLGKIGTICEAVASLRVRGAPLLGIVGAGAMAIAAETLGPSDGALAAAAERVGATRPTAVELATGAQKAVASVRDVPLPGRPEALWAFARGYLAMRIAQDRLLGMHGSALVSEGSAVLTHCNTGALATGVIGTALGIVRTAWEQGRLSHCYATETRPLLQGARLTAWELKRAGIPASLLPDTAA
;
A
#
# COMPACT_ATOMS: atom_id res chain seq x y z
N MET A 1 14.26 0.86 9.21
CA MET A 1 13.28 -0.19 9.55
C MET A 1 11.90 0.22 9.04
N LEU A 2 11.16 -0.68 8.39
CA LEU A 2 9.78 -0.47 7.97
C LEU A 2 8.84 -1.09 9.00
N ARG A 3 7.80 -0.35 9.40
CA ARG A 3 6.75 -0.84 10.28
C ARG A 3 5.43 -0.94 9.51
N VAL A 4 4.85 -2.14 9.46
CA VAL A 4 3.67 -2.46 8.64
C VAL A 4 2.65 -3.26 9.44
N LEU A 5 1.37 -3.13 9.09
CA LEU A 5 0.30 -3.92 9.69
C LEU A 5 0.23 -5.29 8.99
N ASP A 6 0.18 -6.38 9.76
CA ASP A 6 -0.05 -7.73 9.24
C ASP A 6 -1.49 -7.88 8.77
N GLN A 7 -1.71 -7.74 7.46
CA GLN A 7 -3.06 -7.79 6.88
C GLN A 7 -3.66 -9.19 6.84
N THR A 8 -2.87 -10.25 7.11
CA THR A 8 -3.39 -11.61 7.15
C THR A 8 -4.22 -11.89 8.40
N LEU A 9 -4.00 -11.13 9.46
CA LEU A 9 -4.71 -11.28 10.74
C LEU A 9 -5.98 -10.44 10.84
N LEU A 10 -6.17 -9.47 9.93
CA LEU A 10 -7.38 -8.66 9.88
C LEU A 10 -8.58 -9.48 9.39
N PRO A 11 -9.79 -9.21 9.88
CA PRO A 11 -10.19 -8.14 10.81
C PRO A 11 -10.03 -8.49 12.29
N HIS A 12 -9.63 -9.73 12.65
CA HIS A 12 -9.72 -10.25 14.01
C HIS A 12 -8.62 -9.71 14.93
N HIS A 13 -7.40 -9.52 14.42
CA HIS A 13 -6.26 -9.07 15.21
C HIS A 13 -5.46 -8.00 14.46
N GLU A 14 -5.06 -6.95 15.16
CA GLU A 14 -4.14 -5.93 14.67
C GLU A 14 -2.73 -6.23 15.20
N ARG A 15 -1.84 -6.62 14.32
CA ARG A 15 -0.44 -6.90 14.66
C ARG A 15 0.49 -6.10 13.75
N TRP A 16 1.38 -5.33 14.36
CA TRP A 16 2.41 -4.61 13.63
C TRP A 16 3.69 -5.45 13.52
N LEU A 17 4.31 -5.40 12.36
CA LEU A 17 5.56 -6.08 12.04
C LEU A 17 6.64 -5.04 11.80
N ASP A 18 7.80 -5.26 12.40
CA ASP A 18 8.99 -4.46 12.18
C ASP A 18 9.93 -5.21 11.22
N LEU A 19 10.02 -4.71 9.98
CA LEU A 19 10.76 -5.32 8.89
C LEU A 19 12.11 -4.62 8.75
N GLY A 20 13.18 -5.25 9.27
CA GLY A 20 14.55 -4.72 9.28
C GLY A 20 15.53 -5.47 8.40
N LYS A 21 15.10 -6.49 7.64
CA LYS A 21 15.96 -7.30 6.77
C LYS A 21 15.23 -7.62 5.47
N ILE A 22 15.98 -7.72 4.36
CA ILE A 22 15.39 -8.06 3.05
C ILE A 22 14.62 -9.39 3.09
N GLY A 23 15.14 -10.41 3.79
CA GLY A 23 14.43 -11.69 3.91
C GLY A 23 13.07 -11.58 4.58
N THR A 24 12.94 -10.79 5.65
CA THR A 24 11.66 -10.58 6.34
C THR A 24 10.68 -9.75 5.51
N ILE A 25 11.17 -8.80 4.70
CA ILE A 25 10.35 -8.04 3.74
C ILE A 25 9.81 -8.97 2.65
N CYS A 26 10.67 -9.79 2.04
CA CYS A 26 10.25 -10.76 1.03
C CYS A 26 9.21 -11.74 1.60
N GLU A 27 9.42 -12.28 2.79
CA GLU A 27 8.45 -13.17 3.45
C GLU A 27 7.10 -12.46 3.67
N ALA A 28 7.10 -11.25 4.22
CA ALA A 28 5.87 -10.50 4.48
C ALA A 28 5.09 -10.17 3.21
N VAL A 29 5.79 -9.94 2.09
CA VAL A 29 5.18 -9.70 0.77
C VAL A 29 4.65 -10.99 0.15
N ALA A 30 5.43 -12.08 0.20
CA ALA A 30 5.03 -13.38 -0.34
C ALA A 30 3.81 -13.97 0.37
N SER A 31 3.77 -13.85 1.71
CA SER A 31 2.68 -14.34 2.56
C SER A 31 1.46 -13.40 2.60
N LEU A 32 1.46 -12.30 1.83
CA LEU A 32 0.39 -11.30 1.81
C LEU A 32 0.16 -10.55 3.14
N ARG A 33 1.12 -10.59 4.08
CA ARG A 33 1.07 -9.74 5.28
C ARG A 33 1.10 -8.27 4.89
N VAL A 34 1.80 -7.97 3.80
CA VAL A 34 1.82 -6.68 3.12
C VAL A 34 1.38 -6.89 1.68
N ARG A 35 0.35 -6.19 1.26
CA ARG A 35 -0.23 -6.29 -0.09
C ARG A 35 -0.89 -4.98 -0.50
N GLY A 36 -1.23 -4.83 -1.77
CA GLY A 36 -1.75 -3.61 -2.39
C GLY A 36 -0.67 -2.94 -3.23
N ALA A 37 -0.93 -2.73 -4.53
CA ALA A 37 0.10 -2.32 -5.47
C ALA A 37 0.82 -1.02 -5.05
N PRO A 38 0.13 0.07 -4.66
CA PRO A 38 0.81 1.29 -4.26
C PRO A 38 1.65 1.11 -2.99
N LEU A 39 1.15 0.36 -1.99
CA LEU A 39 1.90 0.05 -0.77
C LEU A 39 3.16 -0.75 -1.08
N LEU A 40 3.08 -1.72 -2.00
CA LEU A 40 4.22 -2.51 -2.40
C LEU A 40 5.31 -1.66 -3.07
N GLY A 41 4.96 -0.62 -3.81
CA GLY A 41 5.93 0.35 -4.33
C GLY A 41 6.69 1.08 -3.22
N ILE A 42 5.98 1.51 -2.18
CA ILE A 42 6.57 2.15 -1.00
C ILE A 42 7.49 1.17 -0.25
N VAL A 43 7.05 -0.07 -0.08
CA VAL A 43 7.83 -1.14 0.56
C VAL A 43 9.08 -1.46 -0.26
N GLY A 44 8.98 -1.53 -1.59
CA GLY A 44 10.11 -1.70 -2.50
C GLY A 44 11.16 -0.60 -2.35
N ALA A 45 10.72 0.65 -2.30
CA ALA A 45 11.61 1.79 -2.08
C ALA A 45 12.30 1.73 -0.71
N GLY A 46 11.54 1.47 0.37
CA GLY A 46 12.08 1.35 1.71
C GLY A 46 12.99 0.14 1.91
N ALA A 47 12.75 -0.95 1.17
CA ALA A 47 13.61 -2.13 1.17
C ALA A 47 15.04 -1.80 0.70
N MET A 48 15.21 -0.88 -0.25
CA MET A 48 16.53 -0.48 -0.72
C MET A 48 17.33 0.28 0.34
N ALA A 49 16.67 1.12 1.15
CA ALA A 49 17.32 1.76 2.28
C ALA A 49 17.81 0.71 3.32
N ILE A 50 16.98 -0.29 3.62
CA ILE A 50 17.36 -1.41 4.49
C ILE A 50 18.48 -2.24 3.87
N ALA A 51 18.46 -2.48 2.55
CA ALA A 51 19.55 -3.17 1.85
C ALA A 51 20.88 -2.43 2.00
N ALA A 52 20.88 -1.11 1.80
CA ALA A 52 22.08 -0.29 1.97
C ALA A 52 22.67 -0.36 3.38
N GLU A 53 21.82 -0.42 4.41
CA GLU A 53 22.24 -0.54 5.82
C GLU A 53 22.73 -1.95 6.19
N THR A 54 22.13 -3.00 5.61
CA THR A 54 22.36 -4.39 6.06
C THR A 54 23.24 -5.23 5.15
N LEU A 55 23.29 -4.90 3.85
CA LEU A 55 24.06 -5.64 2.83
C LEU A 55 25.18 -4.77 2.23
N GLY A 56 25.16 -3.47 2.50
CA GLY A 56 26.08 -2.48 1.96
C GLY A 56 25.50 -1.65 0.80
N PRO A 57 26.02 -0.42 0.62
CA PRO A 57 25.47 0.56 -0.32
C PRO A 57 26.04 0.46 -1.75
N SER A 58 26.79 -0.59 -2.10
CA SER A 58 27.38 -0.74 -3.43
C SER A 58 26.31 -1.00 -4.50
N ASP A 59 26.59 -0.61 -5.75
CA ASP A 59 25.67 -0.82 -6.87
C ASP A 59 25.28 -2.29 -7.03
N GLY A 60 26.25 -3.21 -6.90
CA GLY A 60 25.99 -4.65 -6.98
C GLY A 60 25.09 -5.16 -5.86
N ALA A 61 25.30 -4.72 -4.61
CA ALA A 61 24.46 -5.12 -3.48
C ALA A 61 23.02 -4.60 -3.62
N LEU A 62 22.87 -3.34 -4.04
CA LEU A 62 21.54 -2.74 -4.24
C LEU A 62 20.82 -3.37 -5.43
N ALA A 63 21.51 -3.65 -6.55
CA ALA A 63 20.92 -4.32 -7.71
C ALA A 63 20.42 -5.72 -7.35
N ALA A 64 21.25 -6.53 -6.69
CA ALA A 64 20.85 -7.87 -6.23
C ALA A 64 19.68 -7.85 -5.25
N ALA A 65 19.65 -6.85 -4.33
CA ALA A 65 18.54 -6.68 -3.40
C ALA A 65 17.23 -6.29 -4.16
N ALA A 66 17.31 -5.38 -5.15
CA ALA A 66 16.17 -4.97 -5.94
C ALA A 66 15.60 -6.12 -6.77
N GLU A 67 16.46 -6.94 -7.38
CA GLU A 67 16.06 -8.14 -8.11
C GLU A 67 15.35 -9.13 -7.19
N ARG A 68 15.95 -9.44 -6.02
CA ARG A 68 15.37 -10.35 -5.03
C ARG A 68 14.01 -9.88 -4.54
N VAL A 69 13.87 -8.59 -4.23
CA VAL A 69 12.60 -8.01 -3.78
C VAL A 69 11.56 -8.08 -4.89
N GLY A 70 11.91 -7.67 -6.11
CA GLY A 70 11.01 -7.70 -7.28
C GLY A 70 10.53 -9.12 -7.63
N ALA A 71 11.41 -10.10 -7.54
CA ALA A 71 11.11 -11.51 -7.82
C ALA A 71 10.16 -12.15 -6.79
N THR A 72 9.96 -11.54 -5.62
CA THR A 72 9.08 -12.07 -4.56
C THR A 72 7.62 -12.19 -5.04
N ARG A 73 7.16 -11.23 -5.84
CA ARG A 73 5.84 -11.25 -6.48
C ARG A 73 5.92 -10.65 -7.88
N PRO A 74 6.26 -11.44 -8.91
CA PRO A 74 6.51 -10.94 -10.26
C PRO A 74 5.33 -10.16 -10.89
N THR A 75 4.09 -10.50 -10.51
CA THR A 75 2.88 -9.79 -10.96
C THR A 75 2.64 -8.44 -10.25
N ALA A 76 3.35 -8.19 -9.15
CA ALA A 76 3.24 -6.94 -8.40
C ALA A 76 4.28 -5.92 -8.92
N VAL A 77 4.06 -5.41 -10.12
CA VAL A 77 5.00 -4.50 -10.84
C VAL A 77 5.47 -3.33 -9.98
N GLU A 78 4.60 -2.74 -9.17
CA GLU A 78 4.94 -1.60 -8.30
C GLU A 78 6.06 -1.93 -7.30
N LEU A 79 6.15 -3.18 -6.82
CA LEU A 79 7.20 -3.60 -5.89
C LEU A 79 8.59 -3.43 -6.52
N ALA A 80 8.77 -3.98 -7.71
CA ALA A 80 10.02 -3.86 -8.47
C ALA A 80 10.28 -2.41 -8.88
N THR A 81 9.24 -1.70 -9.35
CA THR A 81 9.32 -0.29 -9.76
C THR A 81 9.81 0.60 -8.61
N GLY A 82 9.26 0.45 -7.42
CA GLY A 82 9.68 1.21 -6.24
C GLY A 82 11.14 0.97 -5.87
N ALA A 83 11.57 -0.31 -5.88
CA ALA A 83 12.95 -0.69 -5.62
C ALA A 83 13.91 -0.11 -6.69
N GLN A 84 13.60 -0.27 -7.97
CA GLN A 84 14.41 0.23 -9.09
C GLN A 84 14.56 1.75 -9.10
N LYS A 85 13.46 2.49 -8.85
CA LYS A 85 13.49 3.95 -8.73
C LYS A 85 14.37 4.40 -7.56
N ALA A 86 14.31 3.70 -6.43
CA ALA A 86 15.16 3.99 -5.28
C ALA A 86 16.64 3.77 -5.61
N VAL A 87 17.01 2.65 -6.23
CA VAL A 87 18.39 2.38 -6.67
C VAL A 87 18.86 3.45 -7.66
N ALA A 88 18.03 3.82 -8.63
CA ALA A 88 18.36 4.83 -9.62
C ALA A 88 18.62 6.21 -8.98
N SER A 89 17.91 6.54 -7.90
CA SER A 89 18.01 7.86 -7.24
C SER A 89 19.37 8.10 -6.55
N VAL A 90 20.16 7.05 -6.32
CA VAL A 90 21.44 7.16 -5.60
C VAL A 90 22.67 6.85 -6.46
N ARG A 91 22.52 6.77 -7.78
CA ARG A 91 23.66 6.45 -8.69
C ARG A 91 24.83 7.40 -8.52
N ASP A 92 24.54 8.68 -8.42
CA ASP A 92 25.54 9.74 -8.30
C ASP A 92 25.85 10.12 -6.84
N VAL A 93 25.25 9.42 -5.87
CA VAL A 93 25.50 9.64 -4.45
C VAL A 93 26.71 8.80 -4.00
N PRO A 94 27.70 9.41 -3.32
CA PRO A 94 28.81 8.67 -2.74
C PRO A 94 28.34 7.57 -1.77
N LEU A 95 29.02 6.42 -1.77
CA LEU A 95 28.61 5.23 -1.00
C LEU A 95 28.20 5.52 0.45
N PRO A 96 28.96 6.31 1.24
CA PRO A 96 28.59 6.56 2.63
C PRO A 96 27.26 7.30 2.81
N GLY A 97 26.84 8.12 1.85
CA GLY A 97 25.61 8.91 1.89
C GLY A 97 24.37 8.16 1.39
N ARG A 98 24.54 7.02 0.71
CA ARG A 98 23.43 6.29 0.08
C ARG A 98 22.35 5.80 1.04
N PRO A 99 22.65 5.25 2.23
CA PRO A 99 21.61 4.80 3.15
C PRO A 99 20.64 5.93 3.52
N GLU A 100 21.16 7.11 3.85
CA GLU A 100 20.32 8.25 4.19
C GLU A 100 19.54 8.78 2.99
N ALA A 101 20.17 8.87 1.82
CA ALA A 101 19.52 9.28 0.57
C ALA A 101 18.38 8.32 0.18
N LEU A 102 18.56 7.01 0.36
CA LEU A 102 17.52 6.02 0.11
C LEU A 102 16.35 6.15 1.08
N TRP A 103 16.60 6.43 2.36
CA TRP A 103 15.53 6.74 3.31
C TRP A 103 14.81 8.05 2.95
N ALA A 104 15.53 9.07 2.53
CA ALA A 104 14.93 10.31 2.05
C ALA A 104 14.05 10.06 0.82
N PHE A 105 14.53 9.27 -0.15
CA PHE A 105 13.76 8.85 -1.31
C PHE A 105 12.50 8.09 -0.90
N ALA A 106 12.59 7.10 -0.01
CA ALA A 106 11.44 6.30 0.43
C ALA A 106 10.36 7.16 1.11
N ARG A 107 10.77 8.12 1.96
CA ARG A 107 9.86 9.10 2.56
C ARG A 107 9.22 10.01 1.53
N GLY A 108 9.99 10.50 0.56
CA GLY A 108 9.47 11.31 -0.56
C GLY A 108 8.49 10.54 -1.44
N TYR A 109 8.79 9.27 -1.71
CA TYR A 109 7.90 8.38 -2.48
C TYR A 109 6.57 8.17 -1.74
N LEU A 110 6.58 7.94 -0.44
CA LEU A 110 5.37 7.86 0.38
C LEU A 110 4.59 9.19 0.35
N ALA A 111 5.26 10.32 0.54
CA ALA A 111 4.61 11.64 0.53
C ALA A 111 3.95 11.94 -0.82
N MET A 112 4.62 11.61 -1.93
CA MET A 112 4.07 11.71 -3.28
C MET A 112 2.79 10.87 -3.43
N ARG A 113 2.80 9.61 -2.96
CA ARG A 113 1.63 8.73 -3.03
C ARG A 113 0.46 9.28 -2.22
N ILE A 114 0.72 9.80 -1.02
CA ILE A 114 -0.30 10.46 -0.19
C ILE A 114 -0.94 11.65 -0.92
N ALA A 115 -0.11 12.50 -1.56
CA ALA A 115 -0.60 13.63 -2.33
C ALA A 115 -1.47 13.19 -3.53
N GLN A 116 -1.04 12.14 -4.25
CA GLN A 116 -1.82 11.57 -5.35
C GLN A 116 -3.15 10.98 -4.89
N ASP A 117 -3.17 10.24 -3.79
CA ASP A 117 -4.39 9.66 -3.22
C ASP A 117 -5.37 10.76 -2.77
N ARG A 118 -4.86 11.86 -2.20
CA ARG A 118 -5.69 13.03 -1.82
C ARG A 118 -6.33 13.68 -3.03
N LEU A 119 -5.55 13.93 -4.09
CA LEU A 119 -6.07 14.49 -5.33
C LEU A 119 -7.11 13.57 -5.96
N LEU A 120 -6.85 12.26 -5.99
CA LEU A 120 -7.78 11.26 -6.49
C LEU A 120 -9.10 11.29 -5.68
N GLY A 121 -9.00 11.32 -4.35
CA GLY A 121 -10.15 11.44 -3.46
C GLY A 121 -10.98 12.70 -3.74
N MET A 122 -10.30 13.84 -3.87
CA MET A 122 -10.93 15.14 -4.12
C MET A 122 -11.65 15.19 -5.49
N HIS A 123 -10.97 14.78 -6.55
CA HIS A 123 -11.58 14.78 -7.89
C HIS A 123 -12.66 13.70 -8.03
N GLY A 124 -12.43 12.51 -7.47
CA GLY A 124 -13.39 11.42 -7.56
C GLY A 124 -14.65 11.66 -6.73
N SER A 125 -14.53 12.26 -5.55
CA SER A 125 -15.71 12.57 -4.71
C SER A 125 -16.65 13.58 -5.36
N ALA A 126 -16.14 14.46 -6.22
CA ALA A 126 -16.99 15.41 -6.98
C ALA A 126 -17.94 14.71 -7.97
N LEU A 127 -17.63 13.47 -8.37
CA LEU A 127 -18.48 12.64 -9.26
C LEU A 127 -19.56 11.87 -8.48
N VAL A 128 -19.50 11.85 -7.15
CA VAL A 128 -20.49 11.19 -6.30
C VAL A 128 -21.62 12.19 -6.03
N SER A 129 -22.83 11.90 -6.51
CA SER A 129 -24.00 12.75 -6.25
C SER A 129 -24.42 12.69 -4.78
N GLU A 130 -25.06 13.75 -4.28
CA GLU A 130 -25.56 13.79 -2.91
C GLU A 130 -26.59 12.68 -2.65
N GLY A 131 -26.47 12.03 -1.50
CA GLY A 131 -27.34 10.92 -1.10
C GLY A 131 -27.10 9.61 -1.83
N SER A 132 -26.08 9.54 -2.70
CA SER A 132 -25.78 8.31 -3.46
C SER A 132 -25.26 7.20 -2.57
N ALA A 133 -25.46 5.96 -3.04
CA ALA A 133 -24.71 4.80 -2.61
C ALA A 133 -23.64 4.44 -3.65
N VAL A 134 -22.53 3.85 -3.21
CA VAL A 134 -21.46 3.38 -4.10
C VAL A 134 -21.17 1.91 -3.86
N LEU A 135 -20.76 1.21 -4.90
CA LEU A 135 -20.27 -0.16 -4.84
C LEU A 135 -18.75 -0.16 -5.01
N THR A 136 -18.05 -0.87 -4.14
CA THR A 136 -16.59 -1.09 -4.23
C THR A 136 -16.24 -2.57 -4.22
N HIS A 137 -15.13 -2.91 -4.86
CA HIS A 137 -14.63 -4.28 -4.96
C HIS A 137 -13.20 -4.38 -4.46
N CYS A 138 -12.82 -5.52 -3.89
CA CYS A 138 -11.49 -5.80 -3.35
C CYS A 138 -11.15 -4.86 -2.16
N ASN A 139 -9.87 -4.53 -2.01
CA ASN A 139 -9.42 -3.54 -1.04
C ASN A 139 -8.52 -2.51 -1.72
N THR A 140 -8.98 -1.26 -1.71
CA THR A 140 -8.37 -0.11 -2.37
C THR A 140 -8.19 1.07 -1.41
N GLY A 141 -8.26 0.79 -0.11
CA GLY A 141 -8.13 1.77 0.96
C GLY A 141 -6.71 1.98 1.46
N ALA A 142 -6.59 2.53 2.67
CA ALA A 142 -5.33 2.82 3.33
C ALA A 142 -4.42 1.60 3.47
N LEU A 143 -4.99 0.41 3.67
CA LEU A 143 -4.25 -0.85 3.73
C LEU A 143 -3.57 -1.20 2.40
N ALA A 144 -4.09 -0.73 1.27
CA ALA A 144 -3.53 -0.99 -0.06
C ALA A 144 -2.56 0.08 -0.53
N THR A 145 -2.62 1.31 0.00
CA THR A 145 -1.84 2.45 -0.50
C THR A 145 -0.86 3.00 0.53
N GLY A 146 -1.05 2.66 1.79
CA GLY A 146 -0.23 3.08 2.91
C GLY A 146 -0.87 4.12 3.82
N VAL A 147 -1.80 4.98 3.35
CA VAL A 147 -2.40 6.04 4.19
C VAL A 147 -3.86 6.35 3.89
N ILE A 148 -4.24 6.62 2.63
CA ILE A 148 -5.57 7.18 2.30
C ILE A 148 -6.42 6.17 1.53
N GLY A 149 -5.90 5.64 0.45
CA GLY A 149 -6.62 4.79 -0.49
C GLY A 149 -6.90 5.47 -1.82
N THR A 150 -7.14 4.64 -2.84
CA THR A 150 -7.56 5.07 -4.16
C THR A 150 -9.10 5.11 -4.24
N ALA A 151 -9.76 4.08 -4.75
CA ALA A 151 -11.22 4.07 -4.84
C ALA A 151 -11.89 4.18 -3.45
N LEU A 152 -11.40 3.48 -2.42
CA LEU A 152 -11.92 3.66 -1.07
C LEU A 152 -11.56 5.03 -0.47
N GLY A 153 -10.49 5.67 -0.95
CA GLY A 153 -10.18 7.06 -0.66
C GLY A 153 -11.23 8.03 -1.19
N ILE A 154 -11.77 7.79 -2.41
CA ILE A 154 -12.89 8.54 -2.97
C ILE A 154 -14.14 8.36 -2.12
N VAL A 155 -14.46 7.12 -1.75
CA VAL A 155 -15.61 6.80 -0.87
C VAL A 155 -15.51 7.54 0.46
N ARG A 156 -14.35 7.51 1.08
CA ARG A 156 -14.08 8.21 2.34
C ARG A 156 -14.23 9.73 2.20
N THR A 157 -13.64 10.32 1.15
CA THR A 157 -13.75 11.76 0.90
C THR A 157 -15.20 12.18 0.63
N ALA A 158 -15.95 11.40 -0.14
CA ALA A 158 -17.37 11.65 -0.39
C ALA A 158 -18.22 11.56 0.90
N TRP A 159 -17.88 10.61 1.79
CA TRP A 159 -18.52 10.50 3.10
C TRP A 159 -18.20 11.72 3.99
N GLU A 160 -16.94 12.12 4.09
CA GLU A 160 -16.50 13.28 4.87
C GLU A 160 -17.16 14.60 4.37
N GLN A 161 -17.52 14.66 3.08
CA GLN A 161 -18.26 15.77 2.46
C GLN A 161 -19.79 15.68 2.59
N GLY A 162 -20.31 14.63 3.24
CA GLY A 162 -21.77 14.42 3.39
C GLY A 162 -22.49 13.99 2.11
N ARG A 163 -21.78 13.60 1.05
CA ARG A 163 -22.34 13.21 -0.25
C ARG A 163 -22.84 11.77 -0.27
N LEU A 164 -22.16 10.88 0.47
CA LEU A 164 -22.41 9.45 0.43
C LEU A 164 -23.46 9.06 1.48
N SER A 165 -24.45 8.27 1.12
CA SER A 165 -25.42 7.68 2.05
C SER A 165 -25.00 6.27 2.50
N HIS A 166 -24.40 5.47 1.61
CA HIS A 166 -24.06 4.07 1.89
C HIS A 166 -22.94 3.55 0.99
N CYS A 167 -22.17 2.58 1.48
CA CYS A 167 -21.16 1.88 0.70
C CYS A 167 -21.46 0.37 0.66
N TYR A 168 -21.60 -0.19 -0.52
CA TYR A 168 -21.63 -1.63 -0.74
C TYR A 168 -20.23 -2.13 -1.04
N ALA A 169 -19.79 -3.19 -0.36
CA ALA A 169 -18.51 -3.82 -0.62
C ALA A 169 -18.74 -5.29 -0.98
N THR A 170 -18.15 -5.77 -2.08
CA THR A 170 -18.19 -7.19 -2.38
C THR A 170 -17.20 -7.95 -1.50
N GLU A 171 -17.48 -9.22 -1.21
CA GLU A 171 -16.59 -10.05 -0.38
C GLU A 171 -15.23 -10.30 -1.01
N THR A 172 -15.16 -10.32 -2.33
CA THR A 172 -13.95 -10.54 -3.15
C THR A 172 -13.30 -11.89 -2.90
N ARG A 173 -13.97 -12.97 -3.36
CA ARG A 173 -13.40 -14.32 -3.31
C ARG A 173 -12.20 -14.46 -4.24
N PRO A 174 -11.26 -15.41 -4.01
CA PRO A 174 -11.26 -16.36 -2.88
C PRO A 174 -10.58 -15.82 -1.62
N LEU A 175 -9.79 -14.71 -1.69
CA LEU A 175 -8.99 -14.22 -0.55
C LEU A 175 -9.74 -13.23 0.36
N LEU A 176 -10.96 -12.88 0.00
CA LEU A 176 -11.91 -12.09 0.80
C LEU A 176 -11.37 -10.72 1.22
N GLN A 177 -10.66 -10.01 0.33
CA GLN A 177 -10.11 -8.69 0.62
C GLN A 177 -11.22 -7.68 0.95
N GLY A 178 -12.38 -7.77 0.27
CA GLY A 178 -13.53 -6.93 0.60
C GLY A 178 -14.10 -7.23 1.98
N ALA A 179 -14.38 -8.51 2.27
CA ALA A 179 -14.94 -8.92 3.54
C ALA A 179 -14.00 -8.69 4.73
N ARG A 180 -12.70 -8.92 4.54
CA ARG A 180 -11.72 -8.85 5.63
C ARG A 180 -11.11 -7.46 5.82
N LEU A 181 -10.79 -6.77 4.73
CA LEU A 181 -10.01 -5.54 4.78
C LEU A 181 -10.88 -4.31 4.52
N THR A 182 -11.66 -4.29 3.44
CA THR A 182 -12.51 -3.14 3.11
C THR A 182 -13.62 -2.93 4.13
N ALA A 183 -14.30 -3.99 4.55
CA ALA A 183 -15.30 -3.90 5.61
C ALA A 183 -14.71 -3.39 6.93
N TRP A 184 -13.48 -3.82 7.27
CA TRP A 184 -12.75 -3.33 8.45
C TRP A 184 -12.42 -1.82 8.33
N GLU A 185 -11.94 -1.36 7.18
CA GLU A 185 -11.63 0.06 6.95
C GLU A 185 -12.90 0.93 6.99
N LEU A 186 -13.98 0.49 6.36
CA LEU A 186 -15.28 1.20 6.36
C LEU A 186 -15.83 1.32 7.78
N LYS A 187 -15.80 0.23 8.57
CA LYS A 187 -16.23 0.24 9.97
C LYS A 187 -15.41 1.23 10.81
N ARG A 188 -14.07 1.26 10.64
CA ARG A 188 -13.20 2.20 11.36
C ARG A 188 -13.42 3.65 10.95
N ALA A 189 -13.81 3.89 9.70
CA ALA A 189 -14.14 5.22 9.20
C ALA A 189 -15.56 5.69 9.57
N GLY A 190 -16.38 4.84 10.21
CA GLY A 190 -17.76 5.15 10.55
C GLY A 190 -18.69 5.28 9.31
N ILE A 191 -18.29 4.67 8.19
CA ILE A 191 -19.05 4.73 6.94
C ILE A 191 -20.11 3.63 6.95
N PRO A 192 -21.42 3.95 6.78
CA PRO A 192 -22.47 2.94 6.65
C PRO A 192 -22.19 2.03 5.48
N ALA A 193 -22.10 0.72 5.73
CA ALA A 193 -21.72 -0.22 4.69
C ALA A 193 -22.44 -1.57 4.82
N SER A 194 -22.64 -2.23 3.67
CA SER A 194 -23.11 -3.61 3.56
C SER A 194 -22.12 -4.45 2.79
N LEU A 195 -21.84 -5.65 3.29
CA LEU A 195 -21.05 -6.64 2.59
C LEU A 195 -21.95 -7.51 1.73
N LEU A 196 -21.60 -7.65 0.45
CA LEU A 196 -22.33 -8.45 -0.52
C LEU A 196 -21.50 -9.66 -0.96
N PRO A 197 -22.14 -10.82 -1.23
CA PRO A 197 -21.48 -11.85 -2.01
C PRO A 197 -21.18 -11.35 -3.42
N ASP A 198 -20.08 -11.81 -4.04
CA ASP A 198 -19.66 -11.31 -5.35
C ASP A 198 -20.72 -11.48 -6.45
N THR A 199 -21.58 -12.49 -6.31
CA THR A 199 -22.67 -12.78 -7.26
C THR A 199 -23.89 -11.84 -7.13
N ALA A 200 -23.89 -10.98 -6.14
CA ALA A 200 -24.99 -10.02 -5.92
C ALA A 200 -24.64 -8.58 -6.34
N ALA A 201 -23.45 -8.40 -6.96
CA ALA A 201 -22.96 -7.10 -7.42
C ALA A 201 -23.29 -6.80 -8.89
#